data_70d3de3a86e32911a7ac0393a3f0e408
#
_entry.id   70d3de3a86e32911a7ac0393a3f0e408
#
_cell.length_a   1.000
_cell.length_b   1.000
_cell.length_c   1.000
_cell.angle_alpha   90.00
_cell.angle_beta   90.00
_cell.angle_gamma   90.00
#
_symmetry.space_group_name_H-M   'P 1'
#
loop_
_entity.id
_entity.type
_entity.pdbx_description
1 polymer ?
#
loop_
_entity_poly.entity_id
_entity_poly.type
_entity_poly.pdbx_seq_one_letter_code
_entity_poly.pdbx_strand_id
1 'polypeptide(L)'
;MKKLVSAMLITGLTFSGIYAGTADAMSGNTLESVKSLQHGDRTVEGVTIGERMSDVFRDKGHGIHTKEAYGHHHYYEIHTKDGVMIVTASGAGRHAKVIRVSMIYNKLNGPKYQEVKDQVSARAIKREHHNHVTGGSGYISDGKVAYQFATSTPKNQTLKLYRIDVE
;
A
#
# COMPACT_ATOMS: atom_id res chain seq x y z
N MET A 1 -38.56 51.12 -33.09
CA MET A 1 -38.54 49.62 -32.90
C MET A 1 -37.11 49.21 -32.63
N LYS A 2 -36.81 48.94 -31.36
CA LYS A 2 -35.44 48.65 -30.90
C LYS A 2 -35.31 47.13 -30.69
N LYS A 3 -34.42 46.49 -31.41
CA LYS A 3 -34.09 45.06 -31.24
C LYS A 3 -33.00 44.95 -30.20
N LEU A 4 -33.34 44.35 -29.08
CA LEU A 4 -32.40 43.90 -28.05
C LEU A 4 -31.78 42.59 -28.49
N VAL A 5 -30.47 42.58 -28.66
CA VAL A 5 -29.66 41.38 -28.85
C VAL A 5 -29.11 41.00 -27.48
N SER A 6 -29.58 39.89 -26.97
CA SER A 6 -29.12 39.32 -25.71
C SER A 6 -27.87 38.49 -26.00
N ALA A 7 -26.70 38.94 -25.55
CA ALA A 7 -25.48 38.17 -25.59
C ALA A 7 -25.40 37.27 -24.36
N MET A 8 -25.51 35.97 -24.59
CA MET A 8 -25.25 34.96 -23.55
C MET A 8 -23.75 34.82 -23.38
N LEU A 9 -23.26 35.27 -22.24
CA LEU A 9 -21.89 35.04 -21.82
C LEU A 9 -21.79 33.64 -21.14
N ILE A 10 -21.24 32.67 -21.86
CA ILE A 10 -20.91 31.36 -21.31
C ILE A 10 -19.57 31.52 -20.61
N THR A 11 -19.60 31.72 -19.30
CA THR A 11 -18.41 31.62 -18.45
C THR A 11 -18.09 30.16 -18.26
N GLY A 12 -17.12 29.67 -19.03
CA GLY A 12 -16.52 28.38 -18.83
C GLY A 12 -15.71 28.40 -17.54
N LEU A 13 -16.23 27.81 -16.49
CA LEU A 13 -15.48 27.47 -15.27
C LEU A 13 -14.57 26.29 -15.58
N THR A 14 -13.34 26.59 -15.95
CA THR A 14 -12.26 25.60 -15.91
C THR A 14 -11.89 25.37 -14.46
N PHE A 15 -12.43 24.32 -13.88
CA PHE A 15 -11.92 23.76 -12.63
C PHE A 15 -10.60 23.05 -12.92
N SER A 16 -9.53 23.81 -13.06
CA SER A 16 -8.18 23.30 -12.86
C SER A 16 -7.85 23.40 -11.36
N GLY A 17 -8.55 22.60 -10.57
CA GLY A 17 -8.17 22.31 -9.19
C GLY A 17 -6.95 21.40 -9.24
N ILE A 18 -5.76 21.99 -9.28
CA ILE A 18 -4.55 21.31 -8.84
C ILE A 18 -4.73 21.16 -7.33
N TYR A 19 -5.33 20.08 -6.90
CA TYR A 19 -5.16 19.59 -5.53
C TYR A 19 -3.72 19.09 -5.42
N ALA A 20 -2.79 20.03 -5.22
CA ALA A 20 -1.58 19.75 -4.47
C ALA A 20 -1.99 19.66 -2.98
N GLY A 21 -2.95 18.79 -2.67
CA GLY A 21 -3.08 18.26 -1.35
C GLY A 21 -1.83 17.45 -1.13
N THR A 22 -1.06 17.78 -0.11
CA THR A 22 -0.21 16.82 0.54
C THR A 22 -1.11 15.63 0.79
N ALA A 23 -0.99 14.58 -0.05
CA ALA A 23 -1.59 13.31 0.26
C ALA A 23 -0.91 12.93 1.57
N ASP A 24 -1.61 13.12 2.68
CA ASP A 24 -1.25 12.44 3.92
C ASP A 24 -1.19 10.99 3.51
N ALA A 25 0.03 10.49 3.35
CA ALA A 25 0.26 9.13 2.91
C ALA A 25 -0.55 8.26 3.84
N MET A 26 -1.59 7.63 3.31
CA MET A 26 -2.47 6.78 4.09
C MET A 26 -1.57 5.74 4.73
N SER A 27 -1.36 5.88 6.01
CA SER A 27 -0.49 5.04 6.81
C SER A 27 -1.35 4.13 7.67
N GLY A 28 -0.79 2.98 7.98
CA GLY A 28 -1.41 2.08 8.91
C GLY A 28 -2.19 0.93 8.25
N ASN A 29 -2.44 -0.02 9.09
CA ASN A 29 -3.15 -1.26 8.79
C ASN A 29 -4.66 -1.02 8.86
N THR A 30 -5.20 -0.24 7.90
CA THR A 30 -6.60 0.20 7.88
C THR A 30 -7.33 -0.21 6.61
N LEU A 31 -8.66 -0.20 6.65
CA LEU A 31 -9.48 -0.48 5.47
C LEU A 31 -9.38 0.66 4.44
N GLU A 32 -9.15 1.89 4.88
CA GLU A 32 -8.94 3.05 4.01
C GLU A 32 -7.65 2.88 3.21
N SER A 33 -6.57 2.41 3.83
CA SER A 33 -5.32 2.09 3.13
C SER A 33 -5.53 1.00 2.07
N VAL A 34 -6.30 -0.05 2.39
CA VAL A 34 -6.68 -1.10 1.41
C VAL A 34 -7.44 -0.50 0.24
N LYS A 35 -8.45 0.34 0.49
CA LYS A 35 -9.23 1.00 -0.57
C LYS A 35 -8.36 1.87 -1.46
N SER A 36 -7.47 2.68 -0.89
CA SER A 36 -6.55 3.53 -1.64
C SER A 36 -5.67 2.71 -2.58
N LEU A 37 -5.07 1.64 -2.09
CA LEU A 37 -4.25 0.73 -2.89
C LEU A 37 -5.06 0.08 -4.03
N GLN A 38 -6.31 -0.30 -3.79
CA GLN A 38 -7.20 -0.84 -4.82
C GLN A 38 -7.62 0.20 -5.87
N HIS A 39 -7.64 1.48 -5.52
CA HIS A 39 -7.87 2.59 -6.46
C HIS A 39 -6.60 3.06 -7.18
N GLY A 40 -5.49 2.35 -7.04
CA GLY A 40 -4.28 2.59 -7.81
C GLY A 40 -3.18 3.34 -7.08
N ASP A 41 -3.35 3.71 -5.82
CA ASP A 41 -2.25 4.18 -4.99
C ASP A 41 -1.15 3.10 -4.92
N ARG A 42 0.09 3.54 -4.83
CA ARG A 42 1.26 2.67 -4.74
C ARG A 42 2.18 3.10 -3.59
N THR A 43 1.59 3.71 -2.58
CA THR A 43 2.28 4.21 -1.40
C THR A 43 1.94 3.37 -0.18
N VAL A 44 2.94 2.88 0.52
CA VAL A 44 2.81 2.16 1.80
C VAL A 44 3.68 2.86 2.82
N GLU A 45 3.06 3.31 3.92
CA GLU A 45 3.75 4.01 5.02
C GLU A 45 4.66 5.16 4.54
N GLY A 46 4.21 5.90 3.51
CA GLY A 46 4.94 7.03 2.94
C GLY A 46 6.10 6.64 2.02
N VAL A 47 6.20 5.38 1.60
CA VAL A 47 7.14 4.93 0.57
C VAL A 47 6.36 4.56 -0.69
N THR A 48 6.69 5.19 -1.82
CA THR A 48 5.97 5.05 -3.10
C THR A 48 6.77 4.22 -4.10
N ILE A 49 6.11 3.32 -4.81
CA ILE A 49 6.75 2.58 -5.90
C ILE A 49 7.23 3.55 -6.98
N GLY A 50 8.49 3.40 -7.39
CA GLY A 50 9.13 4.24 -8.41
C GLY A 50 9.89 5.45 -7.84
N GLU A 51 9.75 5.79 -6.56
CA GLU A 51 10.55 6.86 -5.96
C GLU A 51 12.04 6.47 -5.83
N ARG A 52 12.89 7.43 -5.58
CA ARG A 52 14.34 7.20 -5.44
C ARG A 52 14.68 6.73 -4.04
N MET A 53 15.63 5.82 -3.94
CA MET A 53 16.14 5.39 -2.63
C MET A 53 16.76 6.52 -1.82
N SER A 54 17.22 7.61 -2.44
CA SER A 54 17.65 8.82 -1.72
C SER A 54 16.55 9.43 -0.87
N ASP A 55 15.31 9.39 -1.35
CA ASP A 55 14.16 9.95 -0.64
C ASP A 55 13.73 9.03 0.50
N VAL A 56 13.69 7.73 0.25
CA VAL A 56 13.47 6.72 1.30
C VAL A 56 14.51 6.86 2.42
N PHE A 57 15.80 6.99 2.08
CA PHE A 57 16.87 7.12 3.09
C PHE A 57 16.77 8.40 3.91
N ARG A 58 16.37 9.50 3.29
CA ARG A 58 16.13 10.77 3.99
C ARG A 58 14.98 10.64 4.98
N ASP A 59 13.88 10.00 4.59
CA ASP A 59 12.63 10.04 5.34
C ASP A 59 12.47 8.86 6.32
N LYS A 60 13.10 7.72 6.03
CA LYS A 60 12.98 6.47 6.80
C LYS A 60 14.31 5.97 7.38
N GLY A 61 15.45 6.51 6.93
CA GLY A 61 16.78 6.00 7.27
C GLY A 61 17.24 4.86 6.35
N HIS A 62 18.48 4.41 6.55
CA HIS A 62 19.12 3.44 5.65
C HIS A 62 18.69 2.00 5.88
N GLY A 63 18.27 1.65 7.09
CA GLY A 63 17.90 0.29 7.45
C GLY A 63 19.05 -0.73 7.34
N ILE A 64 18.70 -2.02 7.41
CA ILE A 64 19.63 -3.14 7.20
C ILE A 64 19.59 -3.50 5.73
N HIS A 65 20.73 -3.40 5.06
CA HIS A 65 20.86 -3.67 3.64
C HIS A 65 21.30 -5.11 3.40
N THR A 66 20.57 -5.80 2.53
CA THR A 66 20.95 -7.11 1.99
C THR A 66 20.83 -7.10 0.46
N LYS A 67 21.57 -7.99 -0.19
CA LYS A 67 21.57 -8.13 -1.66
C LYS A 67 21.21 -9.56 -2.02
N GLU A 68 20.44 -9.72 -3.06
CA GLU A 68 20.17 -11.03 -3.67
C GLU A 68 21.48 -11.66 -4.20
N ALA A 69 21.70 -12.94 -3.88
CA ALA A 69 22.97 -13.62 -4.20
C ALA A 69 23.25 -13.66 -5.71
N TYR A 70 22.24 -13.87 -6.53
CA TYR A 70 22.35 -14.04 -7.99
C TYR A 70 21.46 -13.07 -8.78
N GLY A 71 20.93 -12.03 -8.13
CA GLY A 71 20.01 -11.05 -8.71
C GLY A 71 20.54 -9.62 -8.62
N HIS A 72 19.72 -8.70 -9.11
CA HIS A 72 20.01 -7.26 -9.08
C HIS A 72 19.21 -6.54 -7.99
N HIS A 73 18.39 -7.26 -7.22
CA HIS A 73 17.54 -6.64 -6.21
C HIS A 73 18.33 -6.39 -4.93
N HIS A 74 18.07 -5.24 -4.35
CA HIS A 74 18.62 -4.80 -3.07
C HIS A 74 17.46 -4.60 -2.10
N TYR A 75 17.56 -5.17 -0.91
CA TYR A 75 16.53 -5.13 0.12
C TYR A 75 17.03 -4.25 1.26
N TYR A 76 16.16 -3.39 1.74
CA TYR A 76 16.41 -2.51 2.88
C TYR A 76 15.33 -2.77 3.91
N GLU A 77 15.72 -3.39 5.03
CA GLU A 77 14.83 -3.66 6.16
C GLU A 77 14.88 -2.47 7.11
N ILE A 78 13.75 -1.81 7.28
CA ILE A 78 13.59 -0.59 8.07
C ILE A 78 12.63 -0.88 9.21
N HIS A 79 13.12 -0.77 10.44
CA HIS A 79 12.31 -0.92 11.63
C HIS A 79 11.59 0.39 11.94
N THR A 80 10.27 0.35 12.04
CA THR A 80 9.40 1.48 12.36
C THR A 80 8.68 1.24 13.69
N LYS A 81 8.02 2.26 14.23
CA LYS A 81 7.17 2.10 15.43
C LYS A 81 6.00 1.14 15.22
N ASP A 82 5.53 1.02 13.97
CA ASP A 82 4.34 0.25 13.62
C ASP A 82 4.66 -1.15 13.08
N GLY A 83 5.94 -1.44 12.78
CA GLY A 83 6.36 -2.74 12.29
C GLY A 83 7.69 -2.73 11.54
N VAL A 84 7.86 -3.70 10.67
CA VAL A 84 9.04 -3.85 9.82
C VAL A 84 8.65 -3.61 8.37
N MET A 85 9.31 -2.65 7.74
CA MET A 85 9.18 -2.35 6.32
C MET A 85 10.36 -2.96 5.56
N ILE A 86 10.09 -3.64 4.46
CA ILE A 86 11.12 -4.12 3.53
C ILE A 86 10.93 -3.38 2.21
N VAL A 87 11.89 -2.54 1.87
CA VAL A 87 11.92 -1.84 0.58
C VAL A 87 12.85 -2.59 -0.36
N THR A 88 12.31 -3.01 -1.51
CA THR A 88 13.11 -3.61 -2.57
C THR A 88 13.44 -2.56 -3.63
N ALA A 89 14.71 -2.41 -3.94
CA ALA A 89 15.21 -1.47 -4.92
C ALA A 89 15.73 -2.16 -6.19
N SER A 90 15.64 -1.48 -7.32
CA SER A 90 16.07 -1.94 -8.64
C SER A 90 17.61 -2.06 -8.78
N GLY A 91 18.36 -1.65 -7.78
CA GLY A 91 19.83 -1.67 -7.75
C GLY A 91 20.38 -1.08 -6.47
N ALA A 92 21.71 -0.92 -6.43
CA ALA A 92 22.40 -0.34 -5.29
C ALA A 92 22.35 1.19 -5.28
N GLY A 93 22.32 1.77 -4.07
CA GLY A 93 22.58 3.18 -3.85
C GLY A 93 21.41 4.12 -4.07
N ARG A 94 21.71 5.42 -3.98
CA ARG A 94 20.73 6.51 -3.88
C ARG A 94 19.85 6.71 -5.11
N HIS A 95 20.35 6.36 -6.29
CA HIS A 95 19.64 6.57 -7.57
C HIS A 95 18.74 5.39 -7.97
N ALA A 96 18.87 4.26 -7.28
CA ALA A 96 17.96 3.13 -7.48
C ALA A 96 16.53 3.53 -7.15
N LYS A 97 15.59 2.83 -7.79
CA LYS A 97 14.15 3.07 -7.59
C LYS A 97 13.53 1.98 -6.76
N VAL A 98 12.57 2.35 -5.94
CA VAL A 98 11.70 1.40 -5.24
C VAL A 98 10.88 0.62 -6.25
N ILE A 99 10.94 -0.71 -6.19
CA ILE A 99 10.17 -1.62 -7.05
C ILE A 99 9.17 -2.46 -6.27
N ARG A 100 9.37 -2.60 -4.96
CA ARG A 100 8.42 -3.26 -4.05
C ARG A 100 8.55 -2.66 -2.66
N VAL A 101 7.42 -2.58 -1.98
CA VAL A 101 7.34 -2.27 -0.54
C VAL A 101 6.54 -3.36 0.14
N SER A 102 7.09 -3.94 1.20
CA SER A 102 6.38 -4.86 2.08
C SER A 102 6.34 -4.26 3.48
N MET A 103 5.17 -4.14 4.08
CA MET A 103 5.01 -3.70 5.47
C MET A 103 4.41 -4.80 6.32
N ILE A 104 5.11 -5.20 7.36
CA ILE A 104 4.68 -6.18 8.35
C ILE A 104 4.38 -5.42 9.64
N TYR A 105 3.12 -5.40 10.06
CA TYR A 105 2.66 -4.65 11.22
C TYR A 105 2.87 -5.44 12.52
N ASN A 106 3.32 -4.76 13.57
CA ASN A 106 3.53 -5.35 14.90
C ASN A 106 2.22 -5.73 15.60
N LYS A 107 1.12 -5.08 15.22
CA LYS A 107 -0.20 -5.29 15.82
C LYS A 107 -1.13 -5.99 14.85
N LEU A 108 -1.78 -7.04 15.31
CA LEU A 108 -2.78 -7.77 14.56
C LEU A 108 -4.18 -7.13 14.77
N ASN A 109 -4.30 -5.85 14.44
CA ASN A 109 -5.51 -5.04 14.61
C ASN A 109 -6.10 -4.49 13.29
N GLY A 110 -5.55 -4.92 12.16
CA GLY A 110 -6.01 -4.52 10.84
C GLY A 110 -7.42 -5.02 10.48
N PRO A 111 -7.92 -4.65 9.29
CA PRO A 111 -9.22 -5.09 8.80
C PRO A 111 -9.29 -6.62 8.71
N LYS A 112 -10.51 -7.14 8.83
CA LYS A 112 -10.77 -8.57 8.70
C LYS A 112 -10.61 -9.02 7.25
N TYR A 113 -10.31 -10.30 7.06
CA TYR A 113 -10.20 -10.90 5.75
C TYR A 113 -11.42 -10.62 4.85
N GLN A 114 -12.64 -10.76 5.40
CA GLN A 114 -13.87 -10.49 4.65
C GLN A 114 -13.98 -9.01 4.22
N GLU A 115 -13.61 -8.07 5.10
CA GLU A 115 -13.65 -6.63 4.79
C GLU A 115 -12.71 -6.27 3.62
N VAL A 116 -11.52 -6.87 3.57
CA VAL A 116 -10.58 -6.70 2.45
C VAL A 116 -11.06 -7.43 1.20
N LYS A 117 -11.60 -8.64 1.34
CA LYS A 117 -12.16 -9.44 0.25
C LYS A 117 -13.26 -8.70 -0.51
N ASP A 118 -14.03 -7.87 0.19
CA ASP A 118 -15.12 -7.07 -0.39
C ASP A 118 -14.61 -5.83 -1.16
N GLN A 119 -13.33 -5.45 -1.00
CA GLN A 119 -12.70 -4.32 -1.70
C GLN A 119 -11.92 -4.74 -2.96
N VAL A 120 -11.57 -6.00 -3.11
CA VAL A 120 -10.72 -6.47 -4.20
C VAL A 120 -11.55 -6.94 -5.40
N SER A 121 -10.91 -6.99 -6.57
CA SER A 121 -11.58 -7.39 -7.81
C SER A 121 -12.08 -8.84 -7.78
N ALA A 122 -13.01 -9.16 -8.67
CA ALA A 122 -13.48 -10.53 -8.86
C ALA A 122 -12.36 -11.49 -9.30
N ARG A 123 -11.29 -10.95 -9.92
CA ARG A 123 -10.12 -11.72 -10.41
C ARG A 123 -9.06 -11.95 -9.34
N ALA A 124 -9.19 -11.33 -8.16
CA ALA A 124 -8.23 -11.50 -7.08
C ALA A 124 -8.11 -12.96 -6.65
N ILE A 125 -6.89 -13.39 -6.41
CA ILE A 125 -6.60 -14.70 -5.80
C ILE A 125 -6.92 -14.59 -4.32
N LYS A 126 -7.78 -15.46 -3.81
CA LYS A 126 -8.25 -15.44 -2.42
C LYS A 126 -8.04 -16.83 -1.83
N ARG A 127 -7.34 -16.90 -0.69
CA ARG A 127 -7.09 -18.16 0.02
C ARG A 127 -7.22 -17.91 1.52
N GLU A 128 -7.87 -18.82 2.21
CA GLU A 128 -7.93 -18.84 3.67
C GLU A 128 -7.79 -20.27 4.18
N HIS A 129 -7.16 -20.42 5.30
CA HIS A 129 -6.96 -21.68 5.98
C HIS A 129 -7.22 -21.48 7.47
N HIS A 130 -7.98 -22.38 8.05
CA HIS A 130 -8.30 -22.36 9.47
C HIS A 130 -7.78 -23.65 10.12
N ASN A 131 -7.06 -23.50 11.23
CA ASN A 131 -6.51 -24.59 12.00
C ASN A 131 -6.70 -24.32 13.50
N HIS A 132 -7.37 -25.21 14.17
CA HIS A 132 -7.65 -25.06 15.61
C HIS A 132 -6.44 -25.26 16.53
N VAL A 133 -5.33 -25.80 15.99
CA VAL A 133 -4.08 -26.04 16.73
C VAL A 133 -3.07 -24.94 16.52
N THR A 134 -2.86 -24.53 15.25
CA THR A 134 -1.81 -23.55 14.88
C THR A 134 -2.34 -22.16 14.59
N GLY A 135 -3.66 -21.99 14.54
CA GLY A 135 -4.32 -20.75 14.09
C GLY A 135 -4.63 -20.74 12.60
N GLY A 136 -5.25 -19.68 12.16
CA GLY A 136 -5.62 -19.47 10.77
C GLY A 136 -4.66 -18.52 10.04
N SER A 137 -4.63 -18.64 8.72
CA SER A 137 -3.92 -17.74 7.82
C SER A 137 -4.79 -17.42 6.60
N GLY A 138 -4.58 -16.23 6.03
CA GLY A 138 -5.27 -15.79 4.82
C GLY A 138 -4.34 -15.06 3.88
N TYR A 139 -4.67 -15.09 2.61
CA TYR A 139 -3.94 -14.40 1.56
C TYR A 139 -4.92 -13.89 0.50
N ILE A 140 -4.76 -12.63 0.11
CA ILE A 140 -5.47 -12.02 -1.02
C ILE A 140 -4.43 -11.34 -1.89
N SER A 141 -4.46 -11.60 -3.21
CA SER A 141 -3.61 -10.88 -4.17
C SER A 141 -4.49 -10.37 -5.31
N ASP A 142 -4.39 -9.07 -5.56
CA ASP A 142 -5.10 -8.38 -6.62
C ASP A 142 -4.15 -7.47 -7.40
N GLY A 143 -3.81 -7.89 -8.61
CA GLY A 143 -2.84 -7.19 -9.44
C GLY A 143 -1.46 -7.12 -8.77
N LYS A 144 -1.04 -5.89 -8.45
CA LYS A 144 0.27 -5.60 -7.84
C LYS A 144 0.22 -5.43 -6.31
N VAL A 145 -0.90 -5.75 -5.70
CA VAL A 145 -1.07 -5.64 -4.24
C VAL A 145 -1.40 -7.01 -3.66
N ALA A 146 -0.74 -7.36 -2.56
CA ALA A 146 -1.06 -8.55 -1.81
C ALA A 146 -1.24 -8.24 -0.32
N TYR A 147 -2.14 -8.97 0.30
CA TYR A 147 -2.54 -8.84 1.69
C TYR A 147 -2.41 -10.17 2.39
N GLN A 148 -1.80 -10.18 3.57
CA GLN A 148 -1.65 -11.40 4.38
C GLN A 148 -2.33 -11.24 5.73
N PHE A 149 -3.00 -12.30 6.16
CA PHE A 149 -3.84 -12.33 7.34
C PHE A 149 -3.44 -13.46 8.26
N ALA A 150 -3.63 -13.24 9.55
CA ALA A 150 -3.44 -14.26 10.58
C ALA A 150 -4.52 -14.15 11.66
N THR A 151 -4.66 -15.19 12.46
CA THR A 151 -5.44 -15.15 13.70
C THR A 151 -4.53 -14.81 14.88
N SER A 152 -5.08 -14.14 15.90
CA SER A 152 -4.32 -13.78 17.10
C SER A 152 -3.98 -15.00 17.98
N THR A 153 -4.82 -16.01 17.94
CA THR A 153 -4.65 -17.27 18.66
C THR A 153 -5.31 -18.41 17.88
N PRO A 154 -4.96 -19.68 18.12
CA PRO A 154 -5.63 -20.81 17.48
C PRO A 154 -7.14 -20.89 17.71
N LYS A 155 -7.60 -20.40 18.86
CA LYS A 155 -9.04 -20.39 19.22
C LYS A 155 -9.81 -19.25 18.55
N ASN A 156 -9.12 -18.16 18.19
CA ASN A 156 -9.73 -17.03 17.51
C ASN A 156 -9.66 -17.24 16.00
N GLN A 157 -10.77 -17.55 15.38
CA GLN A 157 -10.84 -17.81 13.94
C GLN A 157 -10.94 -16.53 13.08
N THR A 158 -10.88 -15.33 13.69
CA THR A 158 -10.94 -14.06 12.95
C THR A 158 -9.58 -13.75 12.33
N LEU A 159 -9.49 -13.87 11.03
CA LEU A 159 -8.32 -13.49 10.25
C LEU A 159 -8.23 -11.96 10.13
N LYS A 160 -7.13 -11.37 10.56
CA LYS A 160 -6.84 -9.93 10.49
C LYS A 160 -5.60 -9.66 9.67
N LEU A 161 -5.65 -8.58 8.91
CA LEU A 161 -4.53 -8.10 8.10
C LEU A 161 -3.35 -7.72 8.98
N TYR A 162 -2.16 -8.24 8.63
CA TYR A 162 -0.90 -7.91 9.30
C TYR A 162 0.23 -7.57 8.33
N ARG A 163 0.06 -7.85 7.03
CA ARG A 163 1.08 -7.54 6.03
C ARG A 163 0.44 -7.07 4.72
N ILE A 164 1.05 -6.04 4.15
CA ILE A 164 0.73 -5.49 2.83
C ILE A 164 2.00 -5.53 1.99
N ASP A 165 1.91 -6.05 0.77
CA ASP A 165 2.96 -6.04 -0.23
C ASP A 165 2.46 -5.29 -1.47
N VAL A 166 3.26 -4.36 -2.02
CA VAL A 166 2.95 -3.55 -3.22
C VAL A 166 4.12 -3.57 -4.19
N GLU A 167 3.82 -3.74 -5.50
CA GLU A 167 4.79 -3.75 -6.61
C GLU A 167 4.48 -2.68 -7.67
#